data_1b7b5ff7b707e16aac4b1592721c0664
#
_entry.id   1b7b5ff7b707e16aac4b1592721c0664
#
_cell.length_a   1.000
_cell.length_b   1.000
_cell.length_c   1.000
_cell.angle_alpha   90.00
_cell.angle_beta   90.00
_cell.angle_gamma   90.00
#
_symmetry.space_group_name_H-M   'P 1'
#
loop_
_entity.id
_entity.type
_entity.pdbx_description
1 polymer ?
#
loop_
_entity_poly.entity_id
_entity_poly.type
_entity_poly.pdbx_seq_one_letter_code
_entity_poly.pdbx_strand_id
1 'polypeptide(L)'
;MTVPLAGADAKCGFPSPAEDYLDNPLDFNELLVSNPAATFAVHLAGDSMTGAGLFPGDIAVVDRSVTPTNNCIVLALLDGEFTVKRYRRRGDVITLLPENPAFAPIDITEDRAFEIWGVITRSIRML
;
A
#
# COMPACT_ATOMS: atom_id res chain seq x y z
N MET A 1 18.23 -13.12 -0.42
CA MET A 1 19.27 -12.43 0.36
C MET A 1 18.67 -11.90 1.66
N THR A 2 19.32 -12.17 2.76
CA THR A 2 18.89 -11.69 4.06
C THR A 2 19.77 -10.53 4.53
N VAL A 3 19.22 -9.71 5.40
CA VAL A 3 19.91 -8.58 6.02
C VAL A 3 19.80 -8.76 7.54
N PRO A 4 20.88 -8.53 8.30
CA PRO A 4 20.78 -8.57 9.75
C PRO A 4 19.74 -7.59 10.28
N LEU A 5 18.94 -8.04 11.24
CA LEU A 5 17.94 -7.22 11.91
C LEU A 5 18.37 -7.02 13.36
N ALA A 6 18.50 -5.75 13.79
CA ALA A 6 18.81 -5.45 15.18
C ALA A 6 17.64 -5.83 16.08
N GLY A 7 17.93 -6.49 17.21
CA GLY A 7 16.92 -6.94 18.16
C GLY A 7 16.40 -5.85 19.09
N ALA A 8 16.86 -4.61 18.94
CA ALA A 8 16.42 -3.48 19.74
C ALA A 8 15.85 -2.38 18.85
N ASP A 9 14.80 -1.70 19.34
CA ASP A 9 14.21 -0.58 18.64
C ASP A 9 15.14 0.63 18.63
N ALA A 10 15.26 1.27 17.47
CA ALA A 10 15.91 2.56 17.38
C ALA A 10 14.87 3.65 17.59
N LYS A 11 15.08 4.48 18.61
CA LYS A 11 14.21 5.62 18.88
C LYS A 11 14.62 6.80 18.01
N CYS A 12 13.65 7.54 17.53
CA CYS A 12 13.90 8.80 16.83
C CYS A 12 14.27 9.90 17.84
N GLY A 13 15.41 9.75 18.47
CA GLY A 13 15.91 10.62 19.52
C GLY A 13 17.31 10.19 19.86
N PHE A 14 17.64 10.05 21.14
CA PHE A 14 18.92 9.49 21.53
C PHE A 14 18.90 7.98 21.36
N PRO A 15 19.74 7.43 20.49
CA PRO A 15 19.83 5.99 20.38
C PRO A 15 20.46 5.42 21.65
N SER A 16 19.80 4.44 22.25
CA SER A 16 20.49 3.55 23.16
C SER A 16 21.49 2.74 22.33
N PRO A 17 22.73 2.55 22.80
CA PRO A 17 23.62 1.65 22.11
C PRO A 17 22.94 0.28 22.05
N ALA A 18 22.60 -0.15 20.86
CA ALA A 18 22.12 -1.49 20.63
C ALA A 18 23.29 -2.41 20.92
N GLU A 19 23.23 -3.07 22.06
CA GLU A 19 24.13 -4.14 22.34
C GLU A 19 23.83 -5.30 21.36
N ASP A 20 24.72 -6.19 21.23
CA ASP A 20 24.90 -7.32 20.33
C ASP A 20 23.68 -8.24 20.11
N TYR A 21 22.45 -7.74 20.20
CA TYR A 21 21.25 -8.51 19.94
C TYR A 21 20.84 -8.37 18.48
N LEU A 22 20.99 -9.45 17.75
CA LEU A 22 20.37 -9.57 16.43
C LEU A 22 19.15 -10.45 16.57
N ASP A 23 18.08 -10.04 15.96
CA ASP A 23 16.91 -10.87 15.73
C ASP A 23 17.17 -11.79 14.54
N ASN A 24 16.19 -12.62 14.15
CA ASN A 24 16.30 -13.41 12.94
C ASN A 24 16.64 -12.50 11.76
N PRO A 25 17.53 -12.93 10.85
CA PRO A 25 17.84 -12.15 9.66
C PRO A 25 16.58 -11.79 8.89
N LEU A 26 16.56 -10.58 8.34
CA LEU A 26 15.44 -10.07 7.57
C LEU A 26 15.62 -10.42 6.09
N ASP A 27 14.64 -11.11 5.52
CA ASP A 27 14.54 -11.32 4.09
C ASP A 27 13.48 -10.34 3.54
N PHE A 28 13.92 -9.36 2.75
CA PHE A 28 13.02 -8.35 2.21
C PHE A 28 11.98 -8.93 1.25
N ASN A 29 12.31 -9.98 0.53
CA ASN A 29 11.33 -10.64 -0.33
C ASN A 29 10.19 -11.25 0.51
N GLU A 30 10.50 -11.92 1.59
CA GLU A 30 9.49 -12.47 2.49
C GLU A 30 8.70 -11.38 3.21
N LEU A 31 9.36 -10.31 3.62
CA LEU A 31 8.71 -9.19 4.30
C LEU A 31 7.71 -8.47 3.40
N LEU A 32 8.07 -8.26 2.15
CA LEU A 32 7.31 -7.40 1.24
C LEU A 32 6.33 -8.18 0.37
N VAL A 33 6.58 -9.46 0.12
CA VAL A 33 5.81 -10.25 -0.82
C VAL A 33 5.33 -11.53 -0.14
N SER A 34 4.04 -11.57 0.20
CA SER A 34 3.44 -12.76 0.83
C SER A 34 3.05 -13.81 -0.21
N ASN A 35 2.63 -13.40 -1.39
CA ASN A 35 2.14 -14.26 -2.47
C ASN A 35 2.85 -13.95 -3.78
N PRO A 36 4.06 -14.48 -4.03
CA PRO A 36 4.85 -14.10 -5.20
C PRO A 36 4.13 -14.25 -6.54
N ALA A 37 3.32 -15.29 -6.69
CA ALA A 37 2.60 -15.54 -7.94
C ALA A 37 1.49 -14.51 -8.23
N ALA A 38 1.04 -13.78 -7.21
CA ALA A 38 -0.06 -12.81 -7.32
C ALA A 38 0.39 -11.36 -7.07
N THR A 39 1.68 -11.12 -6.93
CA THR A 39 2.22 -9.83 -6.50
C THR A 39 2.97 -9.13 -7.63
N PHE A 40 2.70 -7.84 -7.79
CA PHE A 40 3.47 -6.97 -8.65
C PHE A 40 3.65 -5.61 -7.99
N ALA A 41 4.41 -4.74 -8.60
CA ALA A 41 4.67 -3.42 -8.06
C ALA A 41 4.35 -2.34 -9.09
N VAL A 42 3.94 -1.19 -8.61
CA VAL A 42 3.69 0.00 -9.43
C VAL A 42 4.33 1.23 -8.81
N HIS A 43 4.77 2.16 -9.64
CA HIS A 43 5.12 3.50 -9.17
C HIS A 43 3.86 4.33 -8.97
N LEU A 44 3.78 5.03 -7.85
CA LEU A 44 2.68 5.94 -7.58
C LEU A 44 2.92 7.28 -8.30
N ALA A 45 1.83 7.84 -8.80
CA ALA A 45 1.78 9.17 -9.35
C ALA A 45 0.65 9.96 -8.69
N GLY A 46 0.81 11.28 -8.61
CA GLY A 46 -0.17 12.14 -7.97
C GLY A 46 -0.09 12.11 -6.43
N ASP A 47 -0.91 12.92 -5.81
CA ASP A 47 -0.85 13.20 -4.37
C ASP A 47 -2.18 12.94 -3.64
N SER A 48 -3.10 12.19 -4.25
CA SER A 48 -4.42 11.93 -3.66
C SER A 48 -4.38 11.06 -2.41
N MET A 49 -3.26 10.39 -2.13
CA MET A 49 -3.10 9.48 -1.00
C MET A 49 -1.99 9.90 -0.01
N THR A 50 -1.58 11.14 -0.05
CA THR A 50 -0.50 11.64 0.82
C THR A 50 -0.84 11.55 2.30
N GLY A 51 -2.11 11.73 2.67
CA GLY A 51 -2.57 11.57 4.06
C GLY A 51 -2.49 10.14 4.58
N ALA A 52 -2.38 9.15 3.70
CA ALA A 52 -2.12 7.75 4.06
C ALA A 52 -0.63 7.39 4.01
N GLY A 53 0.25 8.36 3.77
CA GLY A 53 1.69 8.13 3.66
C GLY A 53 2.15 7.61 2.31
N LEU A 54 1.33 7.71 1.28
CA LEU A 54 1.68 7.32 -0.09
C LEU A 54 1.93 8.56 -0.93
N PHE A 55 3.15 8.71 -1.42
CA PHE A 55 3.59 9.91 -2.13
C PHE A 55 3.98 9.60 -3.57
N PRO A 56 3.95 10.62 -4.45
CA PRO A 56 4.42 10.43 -5.83
C PRO A 56 5.85 9.87 -5.87
N GLY A 57 6.08 8.88 -6.72
CA GLY A 57 7.37 8.22 -6.84
C GLY A 57 7.57 7.02 -5.93
N ASP A 58 6.73 6.82 -4.93
CA ASP A 58 6.77 5.62 -4.09
C ASP A 58 6.48 4.38 -4.93
N ILE A 59 7.01 3.25 -4.49
CA ILE A 59 6.69 1.95 -5.07
C ILE A 59 5.62 1.29 -4.19
N ALA A 60 4.49 0.96 -4.77
CA ALA A 60 3.43 0.22 -4.10
C ALA A 60 3.50 -1.26 -4.49
N VAL A 61 3.46 -2.13 -3.48
CA VAL A 61 3.39 -3.58 -3.67
C VAL A 61 1.91 -3.96 -3.70
N VAL A 62 1.49 -4.60 -4.79
CA VAL A 62 0.09 -4.94 -5.07
C VAL A 62 -0.07 -6.45 -5.05
N ASP A 63 -0.96 -6.94 -4.20
CA ASP A 63 -1.28 -8.36 -4.10
C ASP A 63 -2.69 -8.60 -4.65
N ARG A 64 -2.77 -9.36 -5.73
CA ARG A 64 -4.04 -9.68 -6.41
C ARG A 64 -4.82 -10.80 -5.72
N SER A 65 -4.19 -11.54 -4.84
CA SER A 65 -4.82 -12.66 -4.12
C SER A 65 -5.60 -12.21 -2.88
N VAL A 66 -5.39 -11.00 -2.40
CA VAL A 66 -6.07 -10.47 -1.23
C VAL A 66 -7.45 -9.95 -1.63
N THR A 67 -8.48 -10.41 -0.90
CA THR A 67 -9.83 -9.87 -1.07
C THR A 67 -9.94 -8.48 -0.45
N PRO A 68 -10.41 -7.47 -1.18
CA PRO A 68 -10.57 -6.14 -0.61
C PRO A 68 -11.56 -6.13 0.56
N THR A 69 -11.19 -5.43 1.61
CA THR A 69 -12.03 -5.15 2.77
C THR A 69 -12.09 -3.65 3.01
N ASN A 70 -13.08 -3.21 3.79
CA ASN A 70 -13.21 -1.79 4.11
C ASN A 70 -11.93 -1.23 4.73
N ASN A 71 -11.55 -0.05 4.27
CA ASN A 71 -10.36 0.70 4.65
C ASN A 71 -9.03 0.19 4.08
N CYS A 72 -9.00 -0.89 3.32
CA CYS A 72 -7.78 -1.25 2.60
C CYS A 72 -7.54 -0.27 1.43
N ILE A 73 -6.31 -0.19 1.00
CA ILE A 73 -5.93 0.61 -0.16
C ILE A 73 -5.84 -0.32 -1.37
N VAL A 74 -6.47 0.06 -2.46
CA VAL A 74 -6.55 -0.77 -3.66
C VAL A 74 -5.96 -0.06 -4.87
N LEU A 75 -5.44 -0.85 -5.79
CA LEU A 75 -5.21 -0.43 -7.17
C LEU A 75 -6.43 -0.83 -7.97
N ALA A 76 -7.10 0.15 -8.54
CA ALA A 76 -8.30 -0.04 -9.34
C ALA A 76 -8.12 0.50 -10.75
N LEU A 77 -8.77 -0.15 -11.70
CA LEU A 77 -8.94 0.36 -13.05
C LEU A 77 -10.34 0.98 -13.14
N LEU A 78 -10.40 2.27 -13.36
CA LEU A 78 -11.65 3.03 -13.42
C LEU A 78 -11.71 3.81 -14.73
N ASP A 79 -12.69 3.50 -15.56
CA ASP A 79 -12.88 4.13 -16.88
C ASP A 79 -11.58 4.14 -17.72
N GLY A 80 -10.82 3.05 -17.68
CA GLY A 80 -9.58 2.89 -18.44
C GLY A 80 -8.33 3.47 -17.79
N GLU A 81 -8.41 4.04 -16.60
CA GLU A 81 -7.27 4.63 -15.88
C GLU A 81 -7.05 3.93 -14.55
N PHE A 82 -5.78 3.70 -14.21
CA PHE A 82 -5.42 3.19 -12.91
C PHE A 82 -5.49 4.29 -11.84
N THR A 83 -6.04 3.95 -10.71
CA THR A 83 -6.07 4.82 -9.53
C THR A 83 -5.81 4.04 -8.26
N VAL A 84 -5.18 4.69 -7.29
CA VAL A 84 -4.93 4.14 -5.96
C VAL A 84 -5.77 4.94 -4.97
N LYS A 85 -6.64 4.26 -4.26
CA LYS A 85 -7.58 4.87 -3.32
C LYS A 85 -7.88 3.91 -2.18
N ARG A 86 -8.43 4.46 -1.11
CA ARG A 86 -8.98 3.64 -0.03
C ARG A 86 -10.33 3.09 -0.45
N TYR A 87 -10.53 1.81 -0.22
CA TYR A 87 -11.74 1.07 -0.61
C TYR A 87 -12.76 1.11 0.52
N ARG A 88 -13.99 1.36 0.16
CA ARG A 88 -15.13 1.21 1.05
C ARG A 88 -16.32 0.63 0.30
N ARG A 89 -16.95 -0.37 0.91
CA ARG A 89 -18.20 -0.93 0.41
C ARG A 89 -19.26 -0.86 1.48
N ARG A 90 -20.42 -0.33 1.11
CA ARG A 90 -21.63 -0.34 1.94
C ARG A 90 -22.78 -0.89 1.10
N GLY A 91 -23.27 -2.09 1.46
CA GLY A 91 -24.22 -2.80 0.62
C GLY A 91 -23.65 -3.06 -0.78
N ASP A 92 -24.33 -2.57 -1.81
CA ASP A 92 -23.92 -2.70 -3.20
C ASP A 92 -23.11 -1.50 -3.70
N VAL A 93 -22.88 -0.50 -2.85
CA VAL A 93 -22.18 0.72 -3.25
C VAL A 93 -20.73 0.65 -2.84
N ILE A 94 -19.84 0.76 -3.84
CA ILE A 94 -18.40 0.89 -3.64
C ILE A 94 -18.04 2.36 -3.78
N THR A 95 -17.27 2.87 -2.83
CA THR A 95 -16.73 4.23 -2.85
C THR A 95 -15.21 4.15 -2.76
N LEU A 96 -14.54 4.89 -3.64
CA LEU A 96 -13.10 5.07 -3.60
C LEU A 96 -12.79 6.39 -2.90
N LEU A 97 -12.05 6.33 -1.80
CA LEU A 97 -11.78 7.46 -0.92
C LEU A 97 -10.34 7.93 -1.09
N PRO A 98 -10.11 9.19 -1.43
CA PRO A 98 -8.78 9.77 -1.35
C PRO A 98 -8.40 10.03 0.12
N GLU A 99 -7.11 10.16 0.35
CA GLU A 99 -6.55 10.61 1.64
C GLU A 99 -5.85 11.96 1.47
N ASN A 100 -6.58 12.88 0.86
CA ASN A 100 -6.16 14.26 0.66
C ASN A 100 -7.42 15.10 0.47
N PRO A 101 -7.64 16.16 1.28
CA PRO A 101 -8.85 16.98 1.22
C PRO A 101 -9.07 17.70 -0.12
N ALA A 102 -8.02 17.84 -0.92
CA ALA A 102 -8.13 18.47 -2.25
C ALA A 102 -8.85 17.57 -3.28
N PHE A 103 -9.09 16.31 -2.96
CA PHE A 103 -9.72 15.33 -3.84
C PHE A 103 -11.05 14.88 -3.25
N ALA A 104 -12.03 14.61 -4.11
CA ALA A 104 -13.34 14.14 -3.71
C ALA A 104 -13.44 12.60 -3.75
N PRO A 105 -14.25 12.00 -2.87
CA PRO A 105 -14.63 10.59 -3.00
C PRO A 105 -15.28 10.29 -4.34
N ILE A 106 -15.11 9.07 -4.83
CA ILE A 106 -15.69 8.62 -6.09
C ILE A 106 -16.63 7.44 -5.80
N ASP A 107 -17.93 7.64 -6.00
CA ASP A 107 -18.90 6.55 -5.95
C ASP A 107 -18.87 5.79 -7.27
N ILE A 108 -18.79 4.47 -7.17
CA ILE A 108 -18.79 3.61 -8.35
C ILE A 108 -20.23 3.29 -8.72
N THR A 109 -20.68 3.85 -9.81
CA THR A 109 -22.00 3.64 -10.38
C THR A 109 -21.97 2.55 -11.44
N GLU A 110 -23.13 1.96 -11.77
CA GLU A 110 -23.22 0.84 -12.71
C GLU A 110 -22.79 1.18 -14.14
N ASP A 111 -22.81 2.47 -14.50
CA ASP A 111 -22.38 2.94 -15.81
C ASP A 111 -20.88 3.14 -15.95
N ARG A 112 -20.11 2.93 -14.86
CA ARG A 112 -18.66 3.09 -14.88
C ARG A 112 -17.96 1.74 -15.09
N ALA A 113 -16.95 1.71 -15.94
CA ALA A 113 -16.07 0.58 -16.07
C ALA A 113 -15.13 0.53 -14.86
N PHE A 114 -15.26 -0.52 -14.05
CA PHE A 114 -14.53 -0.62 -12.79
C PHE A 114 -14.04 -2.04 -12.55
N GLU A 115 -12.78 -2.16 -12.17
CA GLU A 115 -12.17 -3.43 -11.78
C GLU A 115 -11.10 -3.17 -10.70
N ILE A 116 -11.12 -3.97 -9.64
CA ILE A 116 -10.05 -3.96 -8.65
C ILE A 116 -8.94 -4.90 -9.12
N TRP A 117 -7.73 -4.37 -9.25
CA TRP A 117 -6.57 -5.14 -9.67
C TRP A 117 -5.84 -5.78 -8.50
N GLY A 118 -5.92 -5.22 -7.32
CA GLY A 118 -5.34 -5.81 -6.14
C GLY A 118 -5.33 -4.85 -4.95
N VAL A 119 -4.88 -5.38 -3.82
CA VAL A 119 -4.74 -4.64 -2.57
C VAL A 119 -3.29 -4.22 -2.41
N ILE A 120 -3.08 -2.96 -2.06
CA ILE A 120 -1.74 -2.45 -1.74
C ILE A 120 -1.41 -2.85 -0.32
N THR A 121 -0.38 -3.66 -0.18
CA THR A 121 0.02 -4.25 1.11
C THR A 121 1.25 -3.59 1.71
N ARG A 122 2.09 -2.98 0.88
CA ARG A 122 3.32 -2.31 1.30
C ARG A 122 3.59 -1.13 0.38
N SER A 123 4.32 -0.16 0.90
CA SER A 123 4.91 0.90 0.08
C SER A 123 6.38 1.07 0.41
N ILE A 124 7.17 1.46 -0.57
CA ILE A 124 8.62 1.63 -0.44
C ILE A 124 8.97 3.01 -0.94
N ARG A 125 9.66 3.77 -0.11
CA ARG A 125 10.18 5.08 -0.47
C ARG A 125 11.69 5.12 -0.32
N MET A 126 12.35 5.58 -1.36
CA MET A 126 13.77 5.89 -1.30
C MET A 126 13.94 7.28 -0.70
N LEU A 127 14.86 7.41 0.23
CA LEU A 127 15.09 8.67 0.91
C LEU A 127 16.08 9.57 0.15
#